data_1785c757b85fdbe5d91c1566d40df6b3
#
_entry.id   1785c757b85fdbe5d91c1566d40df6b3
#
_cell.length_a   1.000
_cell.length_b   1.000
_cell.length_c   1.000
_cell.angle_alpha   90.00
_cell.angle_beta   90.00
_cell.angle_gamma   90.00
#
_symmetry.space_group_name_H-M   'P 1'
#
loop_
_entity.id
_entity.type
_entity.pdbx_description
1 polymer ?
#
loop_
_entity_poly.entity_id
_entity_poly.type
_entity_poly.pdbx_seq_one_letter_code
_entity_poly.pdbx_strand_id
1 'polypeptide(L)'
;LWNFVEAAVRDVFRAYNFQEIRTPIFEATELFARGVGEETDIVSKEMYTWQDGGENPAIFLERAWRSAHEQDYDRLVPGEQNTPRLGVDFVARKGTTITLIEVKFSAKERLREAALQLRRYRDNWLEANPTAEIPKLVLAIPASQLPYIGANVHPDIEVQTVDLPPEFEPRQSLTLRPENTAGVVRAYIEHKLWDRGLNKLYYIGPQFRRERPQKGRYRQFYQIGAEVIGPASAGSESPARDAEILEMLATLLDRLGVKDWNLELNSVGTPNDRSAFNEALRKALDPLKEKMCGDCQRRAVTNPLRVFDCKVPEDQPIIESLPRITQFLGEDSRKHFEAVQAILRAVGVPFQINDRLVRGLDYYTRTAFEFTHGALGAQNAILGGGRYDGLSEALGGPPAPGIGFAIGEDRLVMSLKETAEGVLRKPDVYVAPMAGMNAAAARLARELRRHDLVVELGDDTFRLKKSFEAATKVEAKYILIVGENEVAADVFSLKNLATGEQVSIPRGELAERIRA
;
A
#
# COMPACT_ATOMS: atom_id res chain seq x y z
N LEU A 1 -6.89 2.16 22.24
CA LEU A 1 -7.72 2.63 21.13
C LEU A 1 -7.47 1.79 19.87
N TRP A 2 -6.20 1.54 19.50
CA TRP A 2 -5.84 0.66 18.36
C TRP A 2 -6.50 -0.72 18.47
N ASN A 3 -6.32 -1.41 19.60
CA ASN A 3 -6.93 -2.74 19.80
C ASN A 3 -8.47 -2.71 19.67
N PHE A 4 -9.11 -1.61 20.06
CA PHE A 4 -10.55 -1.44 19.91
C PHE A 4 -10.93 -1.33 18.42
N VAL A 5 -10.20 -0.50 17.66
CA VAL A 5 -10.40 -0.34 16.21
C VAL A 5 -10.21 -1.67 15.52
N GLU A 6 -9.08 -2.35 15.75
CA GLU A 6 -8.80 -3.64 15.12
C GLU A 6 -9.80 -4.74 15.49
N ALA A 7 -10.29 -4.75 16.74
CA ALA A 7 -11.33 -5.70 17.14
C ALA A 7 -12.65 -5.44 16.40
N ALA A 8 -13.09 -4.19 16.31
CA ALA A 8 -14.28 -3.81 15.55
C ALA A 8 -14.14 -4.15 14.07
N VAL A 9 -12.96 -3.91 13.48
CA VAL A 9 -12.64 -4.27 12.09
C VAL A 9 -12.78 -5.78 11.87
N ARG A 10 -12.14 -6.61 12.70
CA ARG A 10 -12.22 -8.07 12.58
C ARG A 10 -13.65 -8.59 12.70
N ASP A 11 -14.44 -7.99 13.58
CA ASP A 11 -15.85 -8.36 13.76
C ASP A 11 -16.71 -8.01 12.54
N VAL A 12 -16.56 -6.78 12.00
CA VAL A 12 -17.28 -6.35 10.80
C VAL A 12 -16.84 -7.20 9.61
N PHE A 13 -15.54 -7.35 9.37
CA PHE A 13 -15.04 -8.10 8.21
C PHE A 13 -15.45 -9.56 8.24
N ARG A 14 -15.50 -10.18 9.44
CA ARG A 14 -16.05 -11.53 9.61
C ARG A 14 -17.52 -11.59 9.22
N ALA A 15 -18.34 -10.59 9.57
CA ALA A 15 -19.76 -10.55 9.20
C ALA A 15 -19.97 -10.48 7.68
N TYR A 16 -19.03 -9.86 6.93
CA TYR A 16 -19.04 -9.80 5.46
C TYR A 16 -18.23 -10.92 4.80
N ASN A 17 -17.83 -11.95 5.56
CA ASN A 17 -17.09 -13.13 5.10
C ASN A 17 -15.70 -12.84 4.51
N PHE A 18 -14.99 -11.85 5.06
CA PHE A 18 -13.59 -11.61 4.72
C PHE A 18 -12.66 -12.50 5.54
N GLN A 19 -11.58 -12.95 4.92
CA GLN A 19 -10.50 -13.73 5.53
C GLN A 19 -9.23 -12.90 5.64
N GLU A 20 -8.49 -13.03 6.74
CA GLU A 20 -7.23 -12.33 6.93
C GLU A 20 -6.15 -12.90 6.01
N ILE A 21 -5.43 -12.00 5.32
CA ILE A 21 -4.22 -12.32 4.57
C ILE A 21 -3.04 -11.51 5.12
N ARG A 22 -1.88 -12.12 5.22
CA ARG A 22 -0.63 -11.46 5.62
C ARG A 22 0.38 -11.59 4.50
N THR A 23 0.74 -10.46 3.91
CA THR A 23 1.76 -10.38 2.86
C THR A 23 3.11 -10.01 3.48
N PRO A 24 4.23 -10.29 2.81
CA PRO A 24 5.55 -9.83 3.24
C PRO A 24 5.62 -8.31 3.42
N ILE A 25 6.52 -7.86 4.33
CA ILE A 25 6.77 -6.42 4.56
C ILE A 25 7.62 -5.84 3.43
N PHE A 26 8.44 -6.65 2.80
CA PHE A 26 9.25 -6.28 1.63
C PHE A 26 8.96 -7.21 0.47
N GLU A 27 9.07 -6.68 -0.72
CA GLU A 27 8.75 -7.34 -1.98
C GLU A 27 9.73 -6.91 -3.07
N ALA A 28 9.73 -7.57 -4.20
CA ALA A 28 10.44 -7.11 -5.37
C ALA A 28 9.92 -5.72 -5.79
N THR A 29 10.84 -4.78 -6.04
CA THR A 29 10.49 -3.40 -6.44
C THR A 29 9.60 -3.38 -7.69
N GLU A 30 9.82 -4.31 -8.61
CA GLU A 30 9.07 -4.45 -9.85
C GLU A 30 7.57 -4.72 -9.62
N LEU A 31 7.21 -5.40 -8.53
CA LEU A 31 5.81 -5.62 -8.17
C LEU A 31 5.04 -4.31 -8.06
N PHE A 32 5.63 -3.33 -7.37
CA PHE A 32 4.99 -2.03 -7.19
C PHE A 32 5.13 -1.13 -8.42
N ALA A 33 6.24 -1.19 -9.14
CA ALA A 33 6.40 -0.45 -10.38
C ALA A 33 5.33 -0.83 -11.42
N ARG A 34 5.09 -2.13 -11.60
CA ARG A 34 4.04 -2.64 -12.50
C ARG A 34 2.63 -2.43 -11.96
N GLY A 35 2.43 -2.68 -10.65
CA GLY A 35 1.11 -2.65 -10.05
C GLY A 35 0.61 -1.22 -9.82
N VAL A 36 1.44 -0.36 -9.24
CA VAL A 36 1.06 1.00 -8.80
C VAL A 36 1.19 2.02 -9.94
N GLY A 37 2.14 1.82 -10.84
CA GLY A 37 2.48 2.73 -11.94
C GLY A 37 3.78 3.50 -11.68
N GLU A 38 4.72 3.44 -12.63
CA GLU A 38 6.06 4.04 -12.55
C GLU A 38 6.04 5.56 -12.35
N GLU A 39 5.06 6.25 -12.95
CA GLU A 39 4.91 7.71 -12.90
C GLU A 39 4.21 8.23 -11.63
N THR A 40 3.76 7.34 -10.75
CA THR A 40 3.13 7.77 -9.50
C THR A 40 4.17 8.32 -8.52
N ASP A 41 3.78 9.27 -7.68
CA ASP A 41 4.68 9.82 -6.65
C ASP A 41 5.17 8.72 -5.69
N ILE A 42 4.36 7.69 -5.44
CA ILE A 42 4.71 6.54 -4.60
C ILE A 42 5.92 5.81 -5.19
N VAL A 43 5.85 5.40 -6.45
CA VAL A 43 6.93 4.62 -7.08
C VAL A 43 8.14 5.50 -7.37
N SER A 44 7.93 6.70 -7.92
CA SER A 44 9.01 7.57 -8.36
C SER A 44 9.81 8.24 -7.23
N LYS A 45 9.20 8.43 -6.02
CA LYS A 45 9.81 9.24 -4.96
C LYS A 45 9.70 8.66 -3.56
N GLU A 46 8.67 7.85 -3.26
CA GLU A 46 8.30 7.54 -1.88
C GLU A 46 8.67 6.12 -1.43
N MET A 47 9.11 5.23 -2.31
CA MET A 47 9.53 3.88 -1.94
C MET A 47 10.88 3.86 -1.23
N TYR A 48 11.01 2.97 -0.23
CA TYR A 48 12.28 2.60 0.38
C TYR A 48 12.82 1.37 -0.33
N THR A 49 13.76 1.56 -1.24
CA THR A 49 14.35 0.49 -2.05
C THR A 49 15.80 0.24 -1.71
N TRP A 50 16.23 -1.02 -1.83
CA TRP A 50 17.64 -1.42 -1.73
C TRP A 50 17.93 -2.57 -2.68
N GLN A 51 19.20 -2.82 -2.91
CA GLN A 51 19.67 -3.99 -3.66
C GLN A 51 20.03 -5.09 -2.68
N ASP A 52 19.45 -6.27 -2.87
CA ASP A 52 19.72 -7.45 -2.06
C ASP A 52 20.65 -8.41 -2.79
N GLY A 53 21.63 -8.96 -2.06
CA GLY A 53 22.53 -10.03 -2.50
C GLY A 53 23.05 -9.95 -3.94
N GLY A 54 23.59 -11.06 -4.43
CA GLY A 54 23.95 -11.28 -5.82
C GLY A 54 25.01 -10.35 -6.43
N GLU A 55 25.41 -10.63 -7.65
CA GLU A 55 26.27 -9.75 -8.45
C GLU A 55 25.44 -8.73 -9.24
N ASN A 56 26.02 -7.55 -9.44
CA ASN A 56 25.40 -6.59 -10.37
C ASN A 56 25.43 -7.19 -11.78
N PRO A 57 24.25 -7.47 -12.40
CA PRO A 57 24.22 -8.14 -13.70
C PRO A 57 24.99 -7.41 -14.80
N ALA A 58 24.95 -6.07 -14.78
CA ALA A 58 25.67 -5.25 -15.76
C ALA A 58 27.19 -5.43 -15.62
N ILE A 59 27.73 -5.28 -14.40
CA ILE A 59 29.17 -5.43 -14.13
C ILE A 59 29.63 -6.85 -14.42
N PHE A 60 28.81 -7.84 -14.06
CA PHE A 60 29.14 -9.24 -14.37
C PHE A 60 29.19 -9.47 -15.89
N LEU A 61 28.17 -9.00 -16.61
CA LEU A 61 28.07 -9.17 -18.06
C LEU A 61 29.22 -8.47 -18.77
N GLU A 62 29.56 -7.24 -18.36
CA GLU A 62 30.71 -6.49 -18.88
C GLU A 62 32.01 -7.28 -18.71
N ARG A 63 32.23 -7.84 -17.50
CA ARG A 63 33.40 -8.65 -17.19
C ARG A 63 33.44 -9.93 -18.04
N ALA A 64 32.31 -10.63 -18.14
CA ALA A 64 32.19 -11.86 -18.90
C ALA A 64 32.41 -11.59 -20.40
N TRP A 65 31.76 -10.55 -20.95
CA TRP A 65 31.96 -10.15 -22.35
C TRP A 65 33.42 -9.78 -22.62
N ARG A 66 34.02 -8.96 -21.77
CA ARG A 66 35.42 -8.57 -21.90
C ARG A 66 36.35 -9.79 -21.89
N SER A 67 36.18 -10.69 -20.94
CA SER A 67 36.99 -11.92 -20.83
C SER A 67 36.91 -12.81 -22.06
N ALA A 68 35.72 -12.87 -22.68
CA ALA A 68 35.51 -13.68 -23.91
C ALA A 68 36.11 -13.04 -25.17
N HIS A 69 36.18 -11.70 -25.27
CA HIS A 69 36.48 -11.00 -26.51
C HIS A 69 37.74 -10.11 -26.45
N GLU A 70 38.42 -10.00 -25.30
CA GLU A 70 39.58 -9.11 -25.17
C GLU A 70 40.68 -9.44 -26.21
N GLN A 71 40.86 -10.72 -26.55
CA GLN A 71 41.86 -11.18 -27.49
C GLN A 71 41.46 -10.92 -29.00
N ASP A 72 40.22 -10.58 -29.28
CA ASP A 72 39.74 -10.29 -30.63
C ASP A 72 40.17 -8.91 -31.13
N TYR A 73 40.68 -8.07 -30.25
CA TYR A 73 41.03 -6.68 -30.51
C TYR A 73 42.50 -6.37 -30.13
N ASP A 74 43.12 -5.49 -30.89
CA ASP A 74 44.48 -5.00 -30.62
C ASP A 74 44.49 -4.13 -29.34
N ARG A 75 43.36 -3.46 -29.07
CA ARG A 75 43.16 -2.62 -27.89
C ARG A 75 41.69 -2.61 -27.50
N LEU A 76 41.42 -2.84 -26.22
CA LEU A 76 40.10 -2.73 -25.61
C LEU A 76 40.19 -1.87 -24.34
N VAL A 77 39.47 -0.75 -24.27
CA VAL A 77 39.50 0.17 -23.15
C VAL A 77 38.09 0.53 -22.71
N PRO A 78 37.87 0.79 -21.39
CA PRO A 78 36.60 1.33 -20.93
C PRO A 78 36.26 2.65 -21.63
N GLY A 79 35.00 2.85 -21.94
CA GLY A 79 34.51 4.04 -22.66
C GLY A 79 34.78 5.35 -21.92
N GLU A 80 34.78 5.32 -20.58
CA GLU A 80 35.05 6.48 -19.74
C GLU A 80 36.50 7.03 -19.87
N GLN A 81 37.41 6.20 -20.35
CA GLN A 81 38.83 6.60 -20.55
C GLN A 81 39.07 7.32 -21.87
N ASN A 82 38.04 7.44 -22.72
CA ASN A 82 38.14 8.15 -23.98
C ASN A 82 37.59 9.59 -23.87
N THR A 83 38.27 10.51 -24.52
CA THR A 83 37.81 11.91 -24.63
C THR A 83 37.38 12.16 -26.07
N PRO A 84 36.16 12.63 -26.33
CA PRO A 84 35.11 12.99 -25.38
C PRO A 84 34.48 11.74 -24.72
N ARG A 85 33.85 11.93 -23.52
CA ARG A 85 33.13 10.85 -22.82
C ARG A 85 31.99 10.34 -23.70
N LEU A 86 32.14 9.13 -24.23
CA LEU A 86 31.20 8.56 -25.20
C LEU A 86 29.99 7.89 -24.56
N GLY A 87 30.08 7.56 -23.27
CA GLY A 87 29.02 6.89 -22.53
C GLY A 87 28.82 5.39 -22.89
N VAL A 88 29.63 4.83 -23.81
CA VAL A 88 29.67 3.38 -24.09
C VAL A 88 30.49 2.64 -23.03
N ASP A 89 30.22 1.34 -22.83
CA ASP A 89 30.97 0.54 -21.85
C ASP A 89 32.40 0.28 -22.30
N PHE A 90 32.61 0.00 -23.60
CA PHE A 90 33.95 -0.20 -24.15
C PHE A 90 34.16 0.43 -25.51
N VAL A 91 35.40 0.81 -25.76
CA VAL A 91 35.91 1.16 -27.10
C VAL A 91 37.00 0.18 -27.46
N ALA A 92 36.82 -0.52 -28.58
CA ALA A 92 37.77 -1.51 -29.11
C ALA A 92 38.40 -1.04 -30.42
N ARG A 93 39.63 -1.48 -30.68
CA ARG A 93 40.35 -1.20 -31.92
C ARG A 93 40.94 -2.49 -32.48
N LYS A 94 40.76 -2.69 -33.79
CA LYS A 94 41.42 -3.75 -34.58
C LYS A 94 41.89 -3.17 -35.90
N GLY A 95 43.21 -3.04 -36.09
CA GLY A 95 43.78 -2.29 -37.21
C GLY A 95 43.33 -0.84 -37.18
N THR A 96 42.68 -0.39 -38.27
CA THR A 96 42.08 0.96 -38.39
C THR A 96 40.64 1.01 -37.86
N THR A 97 39.98 -0.13 -37.72
CA THR A 97 38.56 -0.19 -37.34
C THR A 97 38.36 0.07 -35.86
N ILE A 98 37.48 1.01 -35.53
CA ILE A 98 36.98 1.28 -34.19
C ILE A 98 35.64 0.58 -33.99
N THR A 99 35.43 0.00 -32.84
CA THR A 99 34.15 -0.61 -32.40
C THR A 99 33.70 0.01 -31.12
N LEU A 100 32.46 0.49 -31.05
CA LEU A 100 31.79 0.97 -29.87
C LEU A 100 30.90 -0.15 -29.30
N ILE A 101 31.11 -0.51 -28.07
CA ILE A 101 30.45 -1.66 -27.45
C ILE A 101 29.64 -1.20 -26.22
N GLU A 102 28.36 -1.54 -26.24
CA GLU A 102 27.45 -1.40 -25.11
C GLU A 102 27.05 -2.79 -24.60
N VAL A 103 27.22 -3.04 -23.32
CA VAL A 103 26.88 -4.30 -22.67
C VAL A 103 25.63 -4.06 -21.82
N LYS A 104 24.54 -4.77 -22.10
CA LYS A 104 23.28 -4.46 -21.45
C LYS A 104 22.59 -5.70 -20.88
N PHE A 105 22.27 -5.62 -19.59
CA PHE A 105 21.33 -6.52 -18.93
C PHE A 105 20.07 -5.72 -18.60
N SER A 106 18.98 -5.93 -19.33
CA SER A 106 17.80 -5.08 -19.16
C SER A 106 16.50 -5.76 -19.60
N ALA A 107 15.37 -5.24 -19.13
CA ALA A 107 14.06 -5.62 -19.63
C ALA A 107 13.89 -5.27 -21.13
N LYS A 108 12.97 -6.00 -21.80
CA LYS A 108 12.70 -5.96 -23.24
C LYS A 108 12.66 -4.55 -23.87
N GLU A 109 12.00 -3.61 -23.20
CA GLU A 109 11.80 -2.24 -23.70
C GLU A 109 13.10 -1.42 -23.69
N ARG A 110 13.92 -1.59 -22.66
CA ARG A 110 15.21 -0.89 -22.50
C ARG A 110 16.30 -1.38 -23.44
N LEU A 111 16.18 -2.58 -24.02
CA LEU A 111 17.12 -3.07 -25.03
C LEU A 111 17.00 -2.29 -26.35
N ARG A 112 15.79 -1.84 -26.70
CA ARG A 112 15.58 -0.94 -27.84
C ARG A 112 16.20 0.44 -27.59
N GLU A 113 16.04 0.97 -26.38
CA GLU A 113 16.66 2.25 -26.02
C GLU A 113 18.18 2.16 -26.04
N ALA A 114 18.78 1.06 -25.57
CA ALA A 114 20.21 0.83 -25.63
C ALA A 114 20.74 0.84 -27.08
N ALA A 115 20.03 0.21 -27.99
CA ALA A 115 20.40 0.22 -29.42
C ALA A 115 20.34 1.65 -30.04
N LEU A 116 19.31 2.43 -29.69
CA LEU A 116 19.20 3.84 -30.09
C LEU A 116 20.29 4.70 -29.46
N GLN A 117 20.61 4.45 -28.21
CA GLN A 117 21.66 5.15 -27.47
C GLN A 117 23.04 4.90 -28.06
N LEU A 118 23.34 3.65 -28.44
CA LEU A 118 24.59 3.27 -29.08
C LEU A 118 24.80 4.00 -30.42
N ARG A 119 23.75 4.22 -31.20
CA ARG A 119 23.83 5.04 -32.43
C ARG A 119 24.12 6.51 -32.13
N ARG A 120 23.52 7.09 -31.10
CA ARG A 120 23.84 8.46 -30.68
C ARG A 120 25.29 8.59 -30.23
N TYR A 121 25.85 7.59 -29.57
CA TYR A 121 27.26 7.56 -29.21
C TYR A 121 28.17 7.54 -30.40
N ARG A 122 27.83 6.77 -31.45
CA ARG A 122 28.54 6.80 -32.74
C ARG A 122 28.52 8.20 -33.37
N ASP A 123 27.35 8.83 -33.41
CA ASP A 123 27.19 10.13 -34.04
C ASP A 123 28.01 11.21 -33.25
N ASN A 124 27.96 11.20 -31.95
CA ASN A 124 28.82 12.05 -31.11
C ASN A 124 30.31 11.78 -31.28
N TRP A 125 30.68 10.51 -31.49
CA TRP A 125 32.07 10.14 -31.74
C TRP A 125 32.58 10.68 -33.09
N LEU A 126 31.76 10.60 -34.14
CA LEU A 126 32.06 11.14 -35.46
C LEU A 126 32.16 12.68 -35.44
N GLU A 127 31.31 13.37 -34.69
CA GLU A 127 31.44 14.82 -34.50
C GLU A 127 32.78 15.20 -33.90
N ALA A 128 33.26 14.42 -32.95
CA ALA A 128 34.55 14.65 -32.31
C ALA A 128 35.75 14.18 -33.12
N ASN A 129 35.54 13.31 -34.13
CA ASN A 129 36.58 12.71 -34.99
C ASN A 129 36.15 12.77 -36.45
N PRO A 130 36.06 13.96 -37.08
CA PRO A 130 35.45 14.12 -38.43
C PRO A 130 36.14 13.37 -39.56
N THR A 131 37.40 12.98 -39.40
CA THR A 131 38.20 12.28 -40.41
C THR A 131 38.33 10.78 -40.16
N ALA A 132 37.69 10.26 -39.08
CA ALA A 132 37.76 8.85 -38.75
C ALA A 132 36.79 8.00 -39.54
N GLU A 133 37.12 6.73 -39.69
CA GLU A 133 36.19 5.72 -40.24
C GLU A 133 34.96 5.59 -39.33
N ILE A 134 33.80 5.25 -39.92
CA ILE A 134 32.56 5.03 -39.16
C ILE A 134 32.74 3.85 -38.22
N PRO A 135 32.58 4.04 -36.89
CA PRO A 135 32.71 2.95 -35.92
C PRO A 135 31.70 1.84 -36.14
N LYS A 136 32.12 0.60 -35.94
CA LYS A 136 31.20 -0.53 -35.77
C LYS A 136 30.47 -0.40 -34.44
N LEU A 137 29.24 -0.88 -34.39
CA LEU A 137 28.41 -0.86 -33.20
C LEU A 137 28.16 -2.31 -32.76
N VAL A 138 28.43 -2.62 -31.51
CA VAL A 138 28.17 -3.91 -30.88
C VAL A 138 27.28 -3.70 -29.66
N LEU A 139 26.16 -4.42 -29.60
CA LEU A 139 25.30 -4.54 -28.44
C LEU A 139 25.42 -5.96 -27.87
N ALA A 140 26.06 -6.10 -26.72
CA ALA A 140 26.23 -7.37 -26.02
C ALA A 140 25.15 -7.57 -24.97
N ILE A 141 24.48 -8.72 -25.00
CA ILE A 141 23.36 -9.06 -24.11
C ILE A 141 23.43 -10.51 -23.66
N PRO A 142 22.73 -10.89 -22.56
CA PRO A 142 22.57 -12.29 -22.21
C PRO A 142 21.89 -13.08 -23.33
N ALA A 143 22.35 -14.32 -23.57
CA ALA A 143 21.73 -15.19 -24.58
C ALA A 143 20.22 -15.39 -24.37
N SER A 144 19.78 -15.42 -23.10
CA SER A 144 18.37 -15.51 -22.71
C SER A 144 17.53 -14.30 -23.15
N GLN A 145 18.15 -13.17 -23.44
CA GLN A 145 17.47 -11.94 -23.87
C GLN A 145 17.41 -11.77 -25.39
N LEU A 146 18.10 -12.60 -26.15
CA LEU A 146 18.11 -12.55 -27.62
C LEU A 146 16.71 -12.58 -28.26
N PRO A 147 15.74 -13.40 -27.78
CA PRO A 147 14.37 -13.41 -28.32
C PRO A 147 13.61 -12.09 -28.18
N TYR A 148 14.01 -11.23 -27.22
CA TYR A 148 13.32 -9.96 -26.96
C TYR A 148 13.79 -8.81 -27.85
N ILE A 149 14.95 -8.93 -28.45
CA ILE A 149 15.48 -7.90 -29.38
C ILE A 149 14.74 -7.96 -30.74
N GLY A 150 14.45 -9.17 -31.26
CA GLY A 150 13.71 -9.37 -32.50
C GLY A 150 14.33 -8.70 -33.70
N ALA A 151 13.55 -8.59 -34.79
CA ALA A 151 13.95 -7.92 -36.04
C ALA A 151 14.06 -6.37 -35.95
N ASN A 152 14.00 -5.81 -34.76
CA ASN A 152 13.87 -4.36 -34.51
C ASN A 152 15.20 -3.67 -34.17
N VAL A 153 16.33 -4.36 -34.20
CA VAL A 153 17.65 -3.73 -34.08
C VAL A 153 18.07 -3.26 -35.46
N HIS A 154 18.56 -2.02 -35.52
CA HIS A 154 19.01 -1.45 -36.78
C HIS A 154 20.14 -2.31 -37.38
N PRO A 155 20.17 -2.53 -38.71
CA PRO A 155 21.13 -3.41 -39.38
C PRO A 155 22.61 -3.05 -39.16
N ASP A 156 22.91 -1.83 -38.74
CA ASP A 156 24.27 -1.35 -38.44
C ASP A 156 24.77 -1.75 -37.03
N ILE A 157 23.94 -2.43 -36.23
CA ILE A 157 24.30 -2.90 -34.89
C ILE A 157 24.46 -4.42 -34.92
N GLU A 158 25.65 -4.89 -34.60
CA GLU A 158 25.93 -6.30 -34.36
C GLU A 158 25.46 -6.67 -32.92
N VAL A 159 24.62 -7.69 -32.81
CA VAL A 159 24.19 -8.21 -31.52
C VAL A 159 25.06 -9.42 -31.15
N GLN A 160 25.76 -9.32 -30.03
CA GLN A 160 26.55 -10.43 -29.47
C GLN A 160 25.87 -10.94 -28.21
N THR A 161 25.96 -12.25 -27.94
CA THR A 161 25.40 -12.87 -26.76
C THR A 161 26.48 -13.29 -25.77
N VAL A 162 26.19 -13.16 -24.50
CA VAL A 162 27.03 -13.62 -23.40
C VAL A 162 26.24 -14.65 -22.59
N ASP A 163 26.84 -15.82 -22.39
CA ASP A 163 26.27 -16.85 -21.56
C ASP A 163 26.48 -16.50 -20.07
N LEU A 164 25.40 -16.51 -19.33
CA LEU A 164 25.45 -16.41 -17.87
C LEU A 164 25.56 -17.82 -17.28
N PRO A 165 26.46 -18.06 -16.30
CA PRO A 165 26.55 -19.34 -15.66
C PRO A 165 25.24 -19.68 -14.91
N PRO A 166 24.86 -20.95 -14.81
CA PRO A 166 23.61 -21.37 -14.16
C PRO A 166 23.49 -20.92 -12.70
N GLU A 167 24.60 -20.74 -12.00
CA GLU A 167 24.69 -20.27 -10.62
C GLU A 167 24.64 -18.74 -10.49
N PHE A 168 24.51 -18.01 -11.59
CA PHE A 168 24.44 -16.56 -11.56
C PHE A 168 23.11 -16.09 -10.95
N GLU A 169 23.19 -15.51 -9.77
CA GLU A 169 22.07 -14.86 -9.10
C GLU A 169 22.16 -13.34 -9.28
N PRO A 170 21.28 -12.76 -10.10
CA PRO A 170 21.26 -11.32 -10.25
C PRO A 170 20.82 -10.63 -8.96
N ARG A 171 21.39 -9.46 -8.70
CA ARG A 171 20.87 -8.60 -7.62
C ARG A 171 19.38 -8.35 -7.81
N GLN A 172 18.66 -8.53 -6.72
CA GLN A 172 17.24 -8.18 -6.68
C GLN A 172 17.05 -6.78 -6.08
N SER A 173 16.24 -5.97 -6.73
CA SER A 173 15.78 -4.73 -6.14
C SER A 173 14.57 -5.03 -5.27
N LEU A 174 14.73 -4.81 -3.96
CA LEU A 174 13.68 -5.00 -2.97
C LEU A 174 13.20 -3.65 -2.47
N THR A 175 11.97 -3.60 -1.98
CA THR A 175 11.39 -2.41 -1.39
C THR A 175 10.49 -2.76 -0.21
N LEU A 176 10.45 -1.91 0.80
CA LEU A 176 9.41 -1.96 1.82
C LEU A 176 8.07 -1.59 1.16
N ARG A 177 7.03 -2.38 1.42
CA ARG A 177 5.71 -2.19 0.80
C ARG A 177 5.14 -0.80 1.10
N PRO A 178 4.84 0.01 0.05
CA PRO A 178 4.24 1.34 0.22
C PRO A 178 2.70 1.29 0.31
N GLU A 179 2.12 0.16 -0.09
CA GLU A 179 0.71 -0.20 -0.09
C GLU A 179 0.60 -1.73 -0.13
N ASN A 180 -0.58 -2.32 -0.04
CA ASN A 180 -0.69 -3.77 0.06
C ASN A 180 -1.53 -4.44 -1.03
N THR A 181 -2.26 -3.70 -1.84
CA THR A 181 -3.11 -4.25 -2.91
C THR A 181 -2.30 -5.08 -3.90
N ALA A 182 -1.14 -4.56 -4.36
CA ALA A 182 -0.25 -5.29 -5.25
C ALA A 182 0.27 -6.60 -4.61
N GLY A 183 0.61 -6.58 -3.31
CA GLY A 183 1.02 -7.77 -2.56
C GLY A 183 -0.09 -8.81 -2.43
N VAL A 184 -1.34 -8.39 -2.23
CA VAL A 184 -2.51 -9.30 -2.21
C VAL A 184 -2.76 -9.90 -3.59
N VAL A 185 -2.69 -9.10 -4.66
CA VAL A 185 -2.87 -9.60 -6.03
C VAL A 185 -1.75 -10.56 -6.44
N ARG A 186 -0.48 -10.28 -6.04
CA ARG A 186 0.62 -11.24 -6.22
C ARG A 186 0.32 -12.57 -5.53
N ALA A 187 -0.12 -12.54 -4.27
CA ALA A 187 -0.49 -13.75 -3.53
C ALA A 187 -1.68 -14.48 -4.20
N TYR A 188 -2.66 -13.75 -4.73
CA TYR A 188 -3.76 -14.31 -5.52
C TYR A 188 -3.24 -15.08 -6.73
N ILE A 189 -2.25 -14.54 -7.44
CA ILE A 189 -1.63 -15.16 -8.61
C ILE A 189 -0.79 -16.38 -8.22
N GLU A 190 0.14 -16.25 -7.29
CA GLU A 190 1.05 -17.32 -6.88
C GLU A 190 0.32 -18.54 -6.31
N HIS A 191 -0.71 -18.31 -5.50
CA HIS A 191 -1.46 -19.37 -4.85
C HIS A 191 -2.69 -19.82 -5.65
N LYS A 192 -2.87 -19.33 -6.88
CA LYS A 192 -4.00 -19.67 -7.78
C LYS A 192 -5.35 -19.56 -7.08
N LEU A 193 -5.54 -18.46 -6.35
CA LEU A 193 -6.74 -18.29 -5.54
C LEU A 193 -8.03 -18.19 -6.37
N TRP A 194 -7.93 -17.96 -7.68
CA TRP A 194 -9.08 -18.02 -8.60
C TRP A 194 -9.81 -19.37 -8.61
N ASP A 195 -9.12 -20.46 -8.26
CA ASP A 195 -9.73 -21.79 -8.14
C ASP A 195 -10.82 -21.84 -7.04
N ARG A 196 -10.76 -20.89 -6.09
CA ARG A 196 -11.76 -20.71 -5.03
C ARG A 196 -12.93 -19.81 -5.45
N GLY A 197 -12.91 -19.25 -6.67
CA GLY A 197 -13.88 -18.28 -7.15
C GLY A 197 -13.66 -16.89 -6.60
N LEU A 198 -14.68 -16.28 -5.99
CA LEU A 198 -14.58 -14.94 -5.39
C LEU A 198 -13.82 -15.00 -4.06
N ASN A 199 -12.76 -14.18 -3.96
CA ASN A 199 -11.97 -14.05 -2.75
C ASN A 199 -12.27 -12.70 -2.08
N LYS A 200 -12.54 -12.73 -0.78
CA LYS A 200 -12.69 -11.56 0.09
C LYS A 200 -11.59 -11.61 1.12
N LEU A 201 -10.56 -10.80 0.93
CA LEU A 201 -9.34 -10.82 1.73
C LEU A 201 -9.15 -9.48 2.43
N TYR A 202 -8.73 -9.48 3.70
CA TYR A 202 -8.36 -8.26 4.40
C TYR A 202 -6.99 -8.37 5.06
N TYR A 203 -6.37 -7.23 5.30
CA TYR A 203 -5.09 -7.13 5.97
C TYR A 203 -5.06 -5.99 6.98
N ILE A 204 -4.24 -6.15 8.02
CA ILE A 204 -3.89 -5.09 8.98
C ILE A 204 -2.37 -5.11 9.12
N GLY A 205 -1.70 -3.99 8.90
CA GLY A 205 -0.26 -3.97 9.04
C GLY A 205 0.44 -2.69 8.57
N PRO A 206 1.77 -2.62 8.81
CA PRO A 206 2.55 -1.45 8.50
C PRO A 206 2.80 -1.29 7.00
N GLN A 207 2.83 -0.03 6.56
CA GLN A 207 3.24 0.42 5.23
C GLN A 207 4.34 1.47 5.38
N PHE A 208 5.11 1.70 4.31
CA PHE A 208 6.32 2.52 4.37
C PHE A 208 6.40 3.48 3.19
N ARG A 209 6.48 4.80 3.47
CA ARG A 209 6.64 5.83 2.43
C ARG A 209 7.64 6.90 2.87
N ARG A 210 8.48 7.35 1.97
CA ARG A 210 9.48 8.43 2.19
C ARG A 210 8.84 9.81 2.16
N GLU A 211 7.65 9.95 2.68
CA GLU A 211 6.96 11.23 2.78
C GLU A 211 7.64 12.16 3.80
N ARG A 212 7.43 13.48 3.64
CA ARG A 212 7.78 14.44 4.68
C ARG A 212 6.83 14.24 5.87
N PRO A 213 7.36 13.91 7.06
CA PRO A 213 6.51 13.65 8.22
C PRO A 213 5.66 14.86 8.59
N GLN A 214 4.38 14.63 8.84
CA GLN A 214 3.44 15.62 9.37
C GLN A 214 2.33 14.88 10.15
N LYS A 215 1.46 15.63 10.85
CA LYS A 215 0.36 15.04 11.61
C LYS A 215 -0.52 14.16 10.71
N GLY A 216 -0.67 12.86 11.06
CA GLY A 216 -1.41 11.88 10.28
C GLY A 216 -0.72 11.38 8.99
N ARG A 217 0.57 11.68 8.81
CA ARG A 217 1.43 11.11 7.77
C ARG A 217 2.81 10.78 8.36
N TYR A 218 3.10 9.50 8.40
CA TYR A 218 4.33 8.96 8.95
C TYR A 218 5.09 8.17 7.89
N ARG A 219 6.39 7.99 8.07
CA ARG A 219 7.21 7.16 7.17
C ARG A 219 6.91 5.68 7.30
N GLN A 220 6.58 5.24 8.51
CA GLN A 220 5.89 4.00 8.79
C GLN A 220 4.51 4.36 9.33
N PHE A 221 3.48 3.81 8.75
CA PHE A 221 2.09 4.00 9.16
C PHE A 221 1.34 2.68 9.02
N TYR A 222 0.22 2.54 9.68
CA TYR A 222 -0.58 1.32 9.62
C TYR A 222 -1.76 1.50 8.68
N GLN A 223 -2.04 0.45 7.92
CA GLN A 223 -3.24 0.37 7.09
C GLN A 223 -4.06 -0.87 7.45
N ILE A 224 -5.36 -0.65 7.48
CA ILE A 224 -6.39 -1.68 7.39
C ILE A 224 -6.92 -1.62 5.97
N GLY A 225 -6.92 -2.74 5.25
CA GLY A 225 -7.47 -2.77 3.90
C GLY A 225 -8.14 -4.08 3.60
N ALA A 226 -8.94 -4.09 2.55
CA ALA A 226 -9.56 -5.31 2.06
C ALA A 226 -9.74 -5.28 0.55
N GLU A 227 -9.68 -6.47 -0.04
CA GLU A 227 -9.76 -6.71 -1.47
C GLU A 227 -10.81 -7.78 -1.76
N VAL A 228 -11.70 -7.48 -2.71
CA VAL A 228 -12.61 -8.46 -3.32
C VAL A 228 -12.12 -8.71 -4.73
N ILE A 229 -11.61 -9.90 -5.02
CA ILE A 229 -10.97 -10.25 -6.28
C ILE A 229 -11.37 -11.66 -6.71
N GLY A 230 -11.54 -11.87 -7.99
CA GLY A 230 -11.84 -13.19 -8.55
C GLY A 230 -12.17 -13.11 -10.03
N PRO A 231 -12.41 -14.25 -10.70
CA PRO A 231 -12.84 -14.26 -12.08
C PRO A 231 -14.22 -13.61 -12.24
N ALA A 232 -14.49 -12.98 -13.38
CA ALA A 232 -15.77 -12.35 -13.68
C ALA A 232 -16.96 -13.32 -13.51
N SER A 233 -16.76 -14.61 -13.84
CA SER A 233 -17.75 -15.67 -13.63
C SER A 233 -18.17 -15.89 -12.18
N ALA A 234 -17.35 -15.44 -11.21
CA ALA A 234 -17.69 -15.45 -9.78
C ALA A 234 -18.37 -14.15 -9.33
N GLY A 235 -18.70 -13.24 -10.24
CA GLY A 235 -19.39 -11.99 -9.96
C GLY A 235 -18.50 -10.89 -9.36
N SER A 236 -17.19 -10.97 -9.54
CA SER A 236 -16.23 -9.98 -9.03
C SER A 236 -16.39 -8.60 -9.66
N GLU A 237 -16.88 -8.51 -10.91
CA GLU A 237 -17.12 -7.25 -11.62
C GLU A 237 -18.51 -6.63 -11.36
N SER A 238 -19.34 -7.30 -10.56
CA SER A 238 -20.70 -6.85 -10.29
C SER A 238 -20.69 -5.51 -9.50
N PRO A 239 -21.56 -4.52 -9.87
CA PRO A 239 -21.71 -3.29 -9.09
C PRO A 239 -22.18 -3.56 -7.65
N ALA A 240 -22.78 -4.73 -7.39
CA ALA A 240 -23.14 -5.13 -6.03
C ALA A 240 -21.92 -5.35 -5.13
N ARG A 241 -20.75 -5.70 -5.69
CA ARG A 241 -19.51 -5.81 -4.90
C ARG A 241 -18.99 -4.45 -4.47
N ASP A 242 -19.11 -3.46 -5.35
CA ASP A 242 -18.72 -2.09 -5.03
C ASP A 242 -19.61 -1.54 -3.91
N ALA A 243 -20.92 -1.70 -4.06
CA ALA A 243 -21.88 -1.23 -3.07
C ALA A 243 -21.74 -1.97 -1.71
N GLU A 244 -21.45 -3.28 -1.72
CA GLU A 244 -21.21 -4.08 -0.50
C GLU A 244 -20.00 -3.57 0.29
N ILE A 245 -18.90 -3.22 -0.40
CA ILE A 245 -17.72 -2.62 0.25
C ILE A 245 -18.06 -1.26 0.85
N LEU A 246 -18.74 -0.41 0.13
CA LEU A 246 -19.11 0.92 0.59
C LEU A 246 -20.05 0.87 1.80
N GLU A 247 -21.03 -0.03 1.77
CA GLU A 247 -21.97 -0.25 2.88
C GLU A 247 -21.23 -0.82 4.11
N MET A 248 -20.33 -1.81 3.91
CA MET A 248 -19.50 -2.36 4.97
C MET A 248 -18.64 -1.29 5.66
N LEU A 249 -18.06 -0.37 4.87
CA LEU A 249 -17.27 0.74 5.40
C LEU A 249 -18.11 1.73 6.20
N ALA A 250 -19.31 2.07 5.73
CA ALA A 250 -20.25 2.90 6.48
C ALA A 250 -20.63 2.23 7.82
N THR A 251 -20.97 0.94 7.77
CA THR A 251 -21.24 0.12 8.98
C THR A 251 -20.06 0.09 9.94
N LEU A 252 -18.83 -0.02 9.45
CA LEU A 252 -17.62 0.03 10.29
C LEU A 252 -17.46 1.39 10.98
N LEU A 253 -17.59 2.49 10.24
CA LEU A 253 -17.46 3.84 10.80
C LEU A 253 -18.54 4.11 11.85
N ASP A 254 -19.79 3.73 11.59
CA ASP A 254 -20.89 3.86 12.53
C ASP A 254 -20.66 3.03 13.81
N ARG A 255 -20.17 1.78 13.67
CA ARG A 255 -19.83 0.91 14.80
C ARG A 255 -18.69 1.46 15.65
N LEU A 256 -17.73 2.15 15.04
CA LEU A 256 -16.64 2.83 15.74
C LEU A 256 -17.08 4.17 16.37
N GLY A 257 -18.31 4.62 16.11
CA GLY A 257 -18.83 5.89 16.59
C GLY A 257 -18.24 7.12 15.88
N VAL A 258 -17.66 6.92 14.67
CA VAL A 258 -17.24 8.04 13.81
C VAL A 258 -18.49 8.68 13.24
N LYS A 259 -18.82 9.90 13.69
CA LYS A 259 -19.94 10.69 13.19
C LYS A 259 -19.47 11.63 12.09
N ASP A 260 -20.43 12.18 11.35
CA ASP A 260 -20.19 13.24 10.35
C ASP A 260 -19.17 12.87 9.26
N TRP A 261 -19.07 11.55 8.92
CA TRP A 261 -18.35 11.12 7.75
C TRP A 261 -19.12 11.43 6.46
N ASN A 262 -18.41 11.71 5.38
CA ASN A 262 -18.98 11.92 4.06
C ASN A 262 -18.38 10.94 3.06
N LEU A 263 -19.21 10.25 2.29
CA LEU A 263 -18.78 9.37 1.18
C LEU A 263 -18.81 10.17 -0.13
N GLU A 264 -17.64 10.36 -0.70
CA GLU A 264 -17.45 10.89 -2.04
C GLU A 264 -17.29 9.74 -3.04
N LEU A 265 -18.03 9.78 -4.13
CA LEU A 265 -18.12 8.72 -5.12
C LEU A 265 -17.90 9.28 -6.53
N ASN A 266 -17.06 8.60 -7.32
CA ASN A 266 -16.84 8.91 -8.73
C ASN A 266 -16.68 7.62 -9.56
N SER A 267 -16.72 7.77 -10.88
CA SER A 267 -16.26 6.76 -11.82
C SER A 267 -15.09 7.32 -12.65
N VAL A 268 -13.95 6.67 -12.59
CA VAL A 268 -12.78 7.02 -13.41
C VAL A 268 -12.76 6.28 -14.76
N GLY A 269 -13.84 5.59 -15.09
CA GLY A 269 -14.04 4.87 -16.34
C GLY A 269 -13.06 3.70 -16.55
N THR A 270 -13.22 3.03 -17.67
CA THR A 270 -12.27 2.04 -18.18
C THR A 270 -11.12 2.72 -18.93
N PRO A 271 -10.04 2.00 -19.30
CA PRO A 271 -9.00 2.52 -20.18
C PRO A 271 -9.56 3.09 -21.50
N ASN A 272 -10.60 2.48 -22.06
CA ASN A 272 -11.24 2.96 -23.28
C ASN A 272 -11.96 4.31 -23.07
N ASP A 273 -12.71 4.47 -21.97
CA ASP A 273 -13.38 5.72 -21.61
C ASP A 273 -12.35 6.84 -21.40
N ARG A 274 -11.23 6.51 -20.75
CA ARG A 274 -10.15 7.46 -20.48
C ARG A 274 -9.40 7.94 -21.72
N SER A 275 -9.37 7.17 -22.80
CA SER A 275 -8.67 7.57 -24.02
C SER A 275 -9.23 8.88 -24.57
N ALA A 276 -10.55 8.95 -24.81
CA ALA A 276 -11.23 10.14 -25.31
C ALA A 276 -11.19 11.29 -24.28
N PHE A 277 -11.36 10.95 -23.00
CA PHE A 277 -11.28 11.95 -21.93
C PHE A 277 -9.89 12.58 -21.82
N ASN A 278 -8.82 11.79 -21.85
CA ASN A 278 -7.45 12.28 -21.76
C ASN A 278 -7.09 13.18 -22.94
N GLU A 279 -7.60 12.88 -24.14
CA GLU A 279 -7.43 13.75 -25.32
C GLU A 279 -8.11 15.10 -25.09
N ALA A 280 -9.37 15.09 -24.66
CA ALA A 280 -10.13 16.31 -24.35
C ALA A 280 -9.46 17.12 -23.22
N LEU A 281 -8.98 16.43 -22.18
CA LEU A 281 -8.33 17.05 -21.04
C LEU A 281 -6.99 17.69 -21.42
N ARG A 282 -6.14 17.01 -22.22
CA ARG A 282 -4.90 17.59 -22.75
C ARG A 282 -5.17 18.82 -23.58
N LYS A 283 -6.17 18.76 -24.49
CA LYS A 283 -6.57 19.90 -25.32
C LYS A 283 -7.02 21.09 -24.49
N ALA A 284 -7.76 20.86 -23.39
CA ALA A 284 -8.20 21.90 -22.47
C ALA A 284 -7.04 22.47 -21.63
N LEU A 285 -6.09 21.63 -21.22
CA LEU A 285 -4.93 22.03 -20.40
C LEU A 285 -3.87 22.76 -21.21
N ASP A 286 -3.67 22.44 -22.49
CA ASP A 286 -2.56 22.95 -23.31
C ASP A 286 -2.43 24.48 -23.29
N PRO A 287 -3.50 25.29 -23.47
CA PRO A 287 -3.42 26.74 -23.40
C PRO A 287 -3.31 27.30 -21.96
N LEU A 288 -3.51 26.46 -20.93
CA LEU A 288 -3.62 26.89 -19.53
C LEU A 288 -2.45 26.40 -18.65
N LYS A 289 -1.74 25.34 -19.08
CA LYS A 289 -0.73 24.67 -18.26
C LYS A 289 0.37 25.59 -17.75
N GLU A 290 0.82 26.56 -18.54
CA GLU A 290 1.88 27.50 -18.14
C GLU A 290 1.48 28.44 -16.98
N LYS A 291 0.17 28.58 -16.73
CA LYS A 291 -0.37 29.38 -15.64
C LYS A 291 -0.53 28.57 -14.34
N MET A 292 -0.29 27.27 -14.38
CA MET A 292 -0.47 26.36 -13.26
C MET A 292 0.84 26.14 -12.49
N CYS A 293 0.75 25.56 -11.31
CA CYS A 293 1.93 25.20 -10.52
C CYS A 293 2.81 24.16 -11.25
N GLY A 294 4.10 24.10 -10.90
CA GLY A 294 5.07 23.23 -11.59
C GLY A 294 4.71 21.75 -11.60
N ASP A 295 4.04 21.25 -10.54
CA ASP A 295 3.54 19.87 -10.51
C ASP A 295 2.41 19.65 -11.51
N CYS A 296 1.49 20.61 -11.65
CA CYS A 296 0.40 20.53 -12.63
C CYS A 296 0.91 20.66 -14.07
N GLN A 297 1.93 21.47 -14.32
CA GLN A 297 2.58 21.54 -15.63
C GLN A 297 3.16 20.19 -16.05
N ARG A 298 3.85 19.50 -15.14
CA ARG A 298 4.38 18.16 -15.38
C ARG A 298 3.25 17.14 -15.58
N ARG A 299 2.27 17.13 -14.68
CA ARG A 299 1.11 16.20 -14.71
C ARG A 299 0.28 16.36 -15.97
N ALA A 300 0.10 17.57 -16.48
CA ALA A 300 -0.62 17.83 -17.73
C ALA A 300 -0.03 17.06 -18.93
N VAL A 301 1.28 16.79 -18.91
CA VAL A 301 1.99 16.04 -19.95
C VAL A 301 2.01 14.54 -19.65
N THR A 302 2.42 14.15 -18.43
CA THR A 302 2.66 12.74 -18.07
C THR A 302 1.38 11.99 -17.71
N ASN A 303 0.56 12.56 -16.82
CA ASN A 303 -0.71 11.98 -16.38
C ASN A 303 -1.73 13.09 -16.07
N PRO A 304 -2.48 13.56 -17.08
CA PRO A 304 -3.36 14.73 -16.95
C PRO A 304 -4.47 14.56 -15.90
N LEU A 305 -4.94 13.34 -15.65
CA LEU A 305 -5.90 13.03 -14.59
C LEU A 305 -5.42 13.51 -13.21
N ARG A 306 -4.10 13.45 -12.95
CA ARG A 306 -3.52 13.85 -11.67
C ARG A 306 -3.56 15.37 -11.42
N VAL A 307 -3.93 16.17 -12.41
CA VAL A 307 -4.16 17.62 -12.22
C VAL A 307 -5.31 17.86 -11.25
N PHE A 308 -6.32 17.00 -11.22
CA PHE A 308 -7.44 17.09 -10.27
C PHE A 308 -7.04 16.89 -8.80
N ASP A 309 -5.89 16.28 -8.52
CA ASP A 309 -5.33 16.14 -7.16
C ASP A 309 -4.69 17.44 -6.62
N CYS A 310 -4.55 18.46 -7.44
CA CYS A 310 -3.90 19.70 -7.04
C CYS A 310 -4.68 20.41 -5.93
N LYS A 311 -3.94 20.88 -4.91
CA LYS A 311 -4.50 21.64 -3.78
C LYS A 311 -4.05 23.12 -3.78
N VAL A 312 -3.29 23.54 -4.79
CA VAL A 312 -2.82 24.93 -4.94
C VAL A 312 -4.04 25.81 -5.25
N PRO A 313 -4.32 26.84 -4.44
CA PRO A 313 -5.51 27.67 -4.60
C PRO A 313 -5.59 28.37 -5.96
N GLU A 314 -4.48 28.80 -6.50
CA GLU A 314 -4.37 29.51 -7.78
C GLU A 314 -4.74 28.61 -8.97
N ASP A 315 -4.54 27.30 -8.84
CA ASP A 315 -4.89 26.32 -9.88
C ASP A 315 -6.39 25.97 -9.88
N GLN A 316 -7.12 26.20 -8.77
CA GLN A 316 -8.50 25.73 -8.62
C GLN A 316 -9.45 26.28 -9.69
N PRO A 317 -9.42 27.58 -10.07
CA PRO A 317 -10.30 28.11 -11.12
C PRO A 317 -10.08 27.44 -12.48
N ILE A 318 -8.81 27.08 -12.79
CA ILE A 318 -8.48 26.34 -14.02
C ILE A 318 -9.06 24.93 -13.95
N ILE A 319 -8.83 24.24 -12.83
CA ILE A 319 -9.30 22.85 -12.62
C ILE A 319 -10.83 22.77 -12.69
N GLU A 320 -11.55 23.77 -12.18
CA GLU A 320 -13.01 23.82 -12.28
C GLU A 320 -13.51 23.92 -13.72
N SER A 321 -12.75 24.56 -14.60
CA SER A 321 -13.11 24.71 -16.01
C SER A 321 -12.83 23.48 -16.88
N LEU A 322 -12.10 22.47 -16.36
CA LEU A 322 -11.70 21.30 -17.11
C LEU A 322 -12.88 20.32 -17.33
N PRO A 323 -12.88 19.56 -18.44
CA PRO A 323 -13.87 18.52 -18.67
C PRO A 323 -13.85 17.46 -17.55
N ARG A 324 -14.96 16.77 -17.32
CA ARG A 324 -15.12 15.74 -16.31
C ARG A 324 -15.24 14.37 -16.97
N ILE A 325 -14.62 13.35 -16.35
CA ILE A 325 -14.63 11.97 -16.87
C ILE A 325 -16.04 11.43 -17.01
N THR A 326 -16.97 11.84 -16.15
CA THR A 326 -18.37 11.42 -16.17
C THR A 326 -19.08 11.74 -17.49
N GLN A 327 -18.59 12.73 -18.25
CA GLN A 327 -19.11 13.12 -19.57
C GLN A 327 -18.65 12.17 -20.70
N PHE A 328 -17.63 11.34 -20.43
CA PHE A 328 -16.96 10.46 -21.40
C PHE A 328 -17.18 8.97 -21.10
N LEU A 329 -17.95 8.63 -20.06
CA LEU A 329 -18.24 7.24 -19.71
C LEU A 329 -19.05 6.57 -20.82
N GLY A 330 -18.53 5.44 -21.31
CA GLY A 330 -19.28 4.54 -22.16
C GLY A 330 -20.50 3.96 -21.46
N GLU A 331 -21.38 3.34 -22.23
CA GLU A 331 -22.67 2.85 -21.72
C GLU A 331 -22.51 1.87 -20.55
N ASP A 332 -21.54 0.93 -20.65
CA ASP A 332 -21.27 -0.06 -19.60
C ASP A 332 -20.76 0.57 -18.31
N SER A 333 -19.81 1.51 -18.39
CA SER A 333 -19.29 2.22 -17.23
C SER A 333 -20.35 3.09 -16.57
N ARG A 334 -21.22 3.72 -17.35
CA ARG A 334 -22.33 4.51 -16.84
C ARG A 334 -23.36 3.64 -16.15
N LYS A 335 -23.80 2.54 -16.78
CA LYS A 335 -24.74 1.58 -16.16
C LYS A 335 -24.20 0.99 -14.87
N HIS A 336 -22.92 0.63 -14.85
CA HIS A 336 -22.27 0.14 -13.63
C HIS A 336 -22.34 1.19 -12.52
N PHE A 337 -21.95 2.43 -12.81
CA PHE A 337 -21.93 3.51 -11.83
C PHE A 337 -23.34 3.88 -11.32
N GLU A 338 -24.35 3.89 -12.21
CA GLU A 338 -25.76 4.09 -11.85
C GLU A 338 -26.29 2.96 -10.95
N ALA A 339 -25.90 1.69 -11.23
CA ALA A 339 -26.28 0.54 -10.42
C ALA A 339 -25.68 0.59 -9.01
N VAL A 340 -24.40 0.97 -8.87
CA VAL A 340 -23.77 1.19 -7.55
C VAL A 340 -24.56 2.21 -6.74
N GLN A 341 -24.87 3.37 -7.34
CA GLN A 341 -25.66 4.43 -6.69
C GLN A 341 -27.07 3.96 -6.29
N ALA A 342 -27.72 3.18 -7.16
CA ALA A 342 -29.06 2.67 -6.88
C ALA A 342 -29.06 1.73 -5.67
N ILE A 343 -28.06 0.85 -5.57
CA ILE A 343 -27.91 -0.06 -4.43
C ILE A 343 -27.64 0.73 -3.15
N LEU A 344 -26.72 1.70 -3.16
CA LEU A 344 -26.41 2.52 -1.98
C LEU A 344 -27.63 3.28 -1.47
N ARG A 345 -28.45 3.83 -2.38
CA ARG A 345 -29.73 4.47 -2.01
C ARG A 345 -30.69 3.47 -1.38
N ALA A 346 -30.77 2.25 -1.93
CA ALA A 346 -31.66 1.21 -1.43
C ALA A 346 -31.30 0.73 -0.02
N VAL A 347 -29.99 0.70 0.32
CA VAL A 347 -29.50 0.33 1.66
C VAL A 347 -29.35 1.52 2.61
N GLY A 348 -29.66 2.74 2.15
CA GLY A 348 -29.68 3.95 2.99
C GLY A 348 -28.29 4.53 3.30
N VAL A 349 -27.24 4.19 2.53
CA VAL A 349 -25.91 4.79 2.68
C VAL A 349 -25.86 6.14 1.96
N PRO A 350 -25.67 7.26 2.66
CA PRO A 350 -25.57 8.57 2.03
C PRO A 350 -24.24 8.72 1.27
N PHE A 351 -24.29 9.38 0.11
CA PHE A 351 -23.11 9.67 -0.69
C PHE A 351 -23.27 10.96 -1.49
N GLN A 352 -22.15 11.53 -1.92
CA GLN A 352 -22.07 12.66 -2.82
C GLN A 352 -21.26 12.29 -4.05
N ILE A 353 -21.70 12.72 -5.23
CA ILE A 353 -20.89 12.58 -6.44
C ILE A 353 -19.84 13.68 -6.45
N ASN A 354 -18.57 13.26 -6.53
CA ASN A 354 -17.44 14.17 -6.72
C ASN A 354 -16.72 13.81 -8.02
N ASP A 355 -17.07 14.45 -9.11
CA ASP A 355 -16.51 14.20 -10.44
C ASP A 355 -15.04 14.66 -10.60
N ARG A 356 -14.48 15.30 -9.58
CA ARG A 356 -13.04 15.61 -9.45
C ARG A 356 -12.26 14.52 -8.73
N LEU A 357 -12.93 13.59 -8.06
CA LEU A 357 -12.26 12.55 -7.29
C LEU A 357 -11.48 11.63 -8.22
N VAL A 358 -10.17 11.69 -8.13
CA VAL A 358 -9.22 10.76 -8.72
C VAL A 358 -8.38 10.11 -7.63
N ARG A 359 -7.73 8.98 -7.93
CA ARG A 359 -6.94 8.24 -6.96
C ARG A 359 -5.45 8.31 -7.30
N GLY A 360 -4.62 8.22 -6.26
CA GLY A 360 -3.17 8.34 -6.36
C GLY A 360 -2.43 7.19 -7.04
N LEU A 361 -3.13 6.19 -7.54
CA LEU A 361 -2.58 4.96 -8.12
C LEU A 361 -3.20 4.75 -9.50
N ASP A 362 -2.39 4.32 -10.46
CA ASP A 362 -2.81 4.28 -11.87
C ASP A 362 -3.69 3.08 -12.24
N TYR A 363 -3.74 2.06 -11.38
CA TYR A 363 -4.51 0.84 -11.63
C TYR A 363 -6.03 1.00 -11.50
N TYR A 364 -6.52 2.11 -10.94
CA TYR A 364 -7.96 2.27 -10.73
C TYR A 364 -8.75 2.34 -12.02
N THR A 365 -9.92 1.69 -11.99
CA THR A 365 -10.92 1.66 -13.07
C THR A 365 -12.31 1.84 -12.48
N ARG A 366 -13.28 2.29 -13.29
CA ARG A 366 -14.69 2.43 -12.89
C ARG A 366 -14.86 3.14 -11.55
N THR A 367 -15.38 2.45 -10.52
CA THR A 367 -15.72 3.04 -9.22
C THR A 367 -14.47 3.50 -8.46
N ALA A 368 -14.47 4.77 -8.04
CA ALA A 368 -13.50 5.35 -7.12
C ALA A 368 -14.25 6.05 -5.98
N PHE A 369 -13.76 5.94 -4.76
CA PHE A 369 -14.42 6.51 -3.60
C PHE A 369 -13.45 6.95 -2.50
N GLU A 370 -13.93 7.86 -1.66
CA GLU A 370 -13.23 8.34 -0.49
C GLU A 370 -14.23 8.65 0.64
N PHE A 371 -13.90 8.23 1.86
CA PHE A 371 -14.62 8.66 3.06
C PHE A 371 -13.80 9.75 3.74
N THR A 372 -14.44 10.89 3.96
CA THR A 372 -13.83 12.08 4.53
C THR A 372 -14.44 12.43 5.88
N HIS A 373 -13.68 13.15 6.73
CA HIS A 373 -14.14 13.64 8.01
C HIS A 373 -13.55 15.01 8.34
N GLY A 374 -14.39 15.94 8.73
CA GLY A 374 -14.01 17.35 8.93
C GLY A 374 -12.92 17.60 9.99
N ALA A 375 -12.84 16.77 11.02
CA ALA A 375 -11.83 16.90 12.09
C ALA A 375 -10.37 16.69 11.62
N LEU A 376 -10.15 16.15 10.42
CA LEU A 376 -8.81 15.90 9.88
C LEU A 376 -8.21 17.10 9.10
N GLY A 377 -8.94 18.20 8.98
CA GLY A 377 -8.47 19.42 8.33
C GLY A 377 -8.33 19.30 6.80
N ALA A 378 -7.33 19.94 6.21
CA ALA A 378 -7.13 19.99 4.75
C ALA A 378 -6.89 18.63 4.08
N GLN A 379 -6.51 17.62 4.86
CA GLN A 379 -6.37 16.23 4.42
C GLN A 379 -7.41 15.37 5.13
N ASN A 380 -8.67 15.59 4.78
CA ASN A 380 -9.84 15.07 5.46
C ASN A 380 -10.18 13.59 5.17
N ALA A 381 -9.50 12.93 4.24
CA ALA A 381 -9.72 11.53 3.92
C ALA A 381 -9.33 10.60 5.07
N ILE A 382 -10.26 9.79 5.56
CA ILE A 382 -10.00 8.69 6.51
C ILE A 382 -9.52 7.47 5.74
N LEU A 383 -10.23 7.14 4.67
CA LEU A 383 -10.02 5.95 3.85
C LEU A 383 -10.43 6.23 2.41
N GLY A 384 -9.96 5.38 1.52
CA GLY A 384 -10.38 5.44 0.13
C GLY A 384 -10.01 4.20 -0.64
N GLY A 385 -10.64 4.02 -1.79
CA GLY A 385 -10.47 2.84 -2.61
C GLY A 385 -11.10 2.98 -3.98
N GLY A 386 -11.30 1.83 -4.62
CA GLY A 386 -11.93 1.73 -5.92
C GLY A 386 -11.66 0.41 -6.61
N ARG A 387 -12.21 0.27 -7.82
CA ARG A 387 -11.96 -0.88 -8.68
C ARG A 387 -10.59 -0.82 -9.34
N TYR A 388 -10.02 -2.00 -9.59
CA TYR A 388 -8.73 -2.16 -10.25
C TYR A 388 -8.76 -3.35 -11.24
N ASP A 389 -9.78 -3.38 -12.09
CA ASP A 389 -9.87 -4.38 -13.16
C ASP A 389 -8.62 -4.26 -14.07
N GLY A 390 -7.92 -5.37 -14.30
CA GLY A 390 -6.67 -5.38 -15.07
C GLY A 390 -5.37 -5.41 -14.25
N LEU A 391 -5.41 -5.21 -12.91
CA LEU A 391 -4.20 -5.29 -12.09
C LEU A 391 -3.59 -6.69 -12.06
N SER A 392 -4.42 -7.74 -12.01
CA SER A 392 -3.94 -9.12 -12.07
C SER A 392 -3.17 -9.40 -13.36
N GLU A 393 -3.71 -8.98 -14.51
CA GLU A 393 -3.07 -9.12 -15.82
C GLU A 393 -1.77 -8.31 -15.92
N ALA A 394 -1.76 -7.09 -15.37
CA ALA A 394 -0.55 -6.27 -15.32
C ALA A 394 0.57 -6.94 -14.52
N LEU A 395 0.22 -7.73 -13.51
CA LEU A 395 1.16 -8.51 -12.69
C LEU A 395 1.43 -9.93 -13.25
N GLY A 396 0.91 -10.27 -14.42
CA GLY A 396 1.14 -11.55 -15.11
C GLY A 396 0.18 -12.67 -14.71
N GLY A 397 -0.92 -12.34 -14.05
CA GLY A 397 -1.99 -13.28 -13.67
C GLY A 397 -3.12 -13.37 -14.70
N PRO A 398 -4.12 -14.22 -14.43
CA PRO A 398 -5.33 -14.30 -15.23
C PRO A 398 -6.23 -13.08 -15.01
N PRO A 399 -7.18 -12.80 -15.94
CA PRO A 399 -8.19 -11.76 -15.74
C PRO A 399 -8.94 -11.95 -14.42
N ALA A 400 -8.84 -10.97 -13.54
CA ALA A 400 -9.46 -10.99 -12.23
C ALA A 400 -9.90 -9.59 -11.82
N PRO A 401 -11.12 -9.16 -12.21
CA PRO A 401 -11.69 -7.92 -11.73
C PRO A 401 -11.68 -7.85 -10.21
N GLY A 402 -11.33 -6.67 -9.69
CA GLY A 402 -11.24 -6.49 -8.25
C GLY A 402 -11.66 -5.09 -7.80
N ILE A 403 -12.04 -5.01 -6.54
CA ILE A 403 -12.29 -3.76 -5.82
C ILE A 403 -11.73 -3.87 -4.42
N GLY A 404 -11.11 -2.80 -3.94
CA GLY A 404 -10.56 -2.76 -2.60
C GLY A 404 -10.48 -1.36 -2.04
N PHE A 405 -10.00 -1.28 -0.80
CA PHE A 405 -9.78 -0.03 -0.10
C PHE A 405 -8.64 -0.13 0.90
N ALA A 406 -8.16 1.01 1.33
CA ALA A 406 -7.25 1.12 2.46
C ALA A 406 -7.67 2.25 3.41
N ILE A 407 -7.66 1.96 4.70
CA ILE A 407 -7.88 2.89 5.81
C ILE A 407 -6.51 3.22 6.40
N GLY A 408 -6.18 4.49 6.52
CA GLY A 408 -5.05 4.90 7.36
C GLY A 408 -5.44 4.75 8.82
N GLU A 409 -4.96 3.70 9.50
CA GLU A 409 -5.37 3.39 10.88
C GLU A 409 -4.98 4.50 11.85
N ASP A 410 -3.79 5.09 11.69
CA ASP A 410 -3.38 6.28 12.44
C ASP A 410 -4.40 7.42 12.35
N ARG A 411 -4.94 7.66 11.15
CA ARG A 411 -5.91 8.73 10.88
C ARG A 411 -7.28 8.41 11.45
N LEU A 412 -7.71 7.15 11.33
CA LEU A 412 -8.95 6.66 11.92
C LEU A 412 -8.91 6.82 13.45
N VAL A 413 -7.81 6.39 14.09
CA VAL A 413 -7.60 6.56 15.54
C VAL A 413 -7.61 8.04 15.95
N MET A 414 -7.08 8.93 15.09
CA MET A 414 -7.14 10.38 15.35
C MET A 414 -8.56 10.95 15.28
N SER A 415 -9.42 10.44 14.40
CA SER A 415 -10.82 10.87 14.30
C SER A 415 -11.66 10.40 15.51
N LEU A 416 -11.21 9.35 16.19
CA LEU A 416 -11.88 8.76 17.36
C LEU A 416 -11.50 9.40 18.70
N LYS A 417 -10.54 10.33 18.75
CA LYS A 417 -10.01 10.86 20.03
C LYS A 417 -11.06 11.50 20.93
N GLU A 418 -12.09 12.08 20.39
CA GLU A 418 -13.17 12.72 21.14
C GLU A 418 -14.22 11.71 21.68
N THR A 419 -14.32 10.54 21.06
CA THR A 419 -15.25 9.46 21.46
C THR A 419 -14.60 8.40 22.34
N ALA A 420 -13.30 8.51 22.58
CA ALA A 420 -12.47 7.47 23.22
C ALA A 420 -12.55 7.42 24.76
N GLU A 421 -13.25 8.36 25.41
CA GLU A 421 -13.49 8.33 26.85
C GLU A 421 -14.44 7.18 27.23
N GLY A 422 -13.97 5.98 27.32
CA GLY A 422 -14.75 4.77 27.62
C GLY A 422 -14.23 3.52 26.95
N VAL A 423 -13.31 3.68 25.98
CA VAL A 423 -12.75 2.56 25.21
C VAL A 423 -11.52 1.93 25.88
N LEU A 424 -10.90 2.63 26.85
CA LEU A 424 -9.82 2.05 27.64
C LEU A 424 -10.41 0.98 28.56
N ARG A 425 -9.98 -0.25 28.36
CA ARG A 425 -10.40 -1.37 29.19
C ARG A 425 -9.83 -1.18 30.59
N LYS A 426 -10.71 -0.78 31.52
CA LYS A 426 -10.38 -0.63 32.93
C LYS A 426 -10.43 -1.99 33.61
N PRO A 427 -9.66 -2.21 34.70
CA PRO A 427 -9.81 -3.44 35.48
C PRO A 427 -11.21 -3.59 36.04
N ASP A 428 -11.80 -4.77 35.86
CA ASP A 428 -13.06 -5.10 36.54
C ASP A 428 -12.87 -5.14 38.07
N VAL A 429 -11.70 -5.64 38.50
CA VAL A 429 -11.35 -5.75 39.91
C VAL A 429 -9.87 -5.57 40.18
N TYR A 430 -9.55 -4.84 41.22
CA TYR A 430 -8.22 -4.78 41.84
C TYR A 430 -8.19 -5.74 43.02
N VAL A 431 -7.36 -6.78 42.98
CA VAL A 431 -7.19 -7.73 44.10
C VAL A 431 -6.11 -7.20 45.05
N ALA A 432 -6.51 -6.87 46.24
CA ALA A 432 -5.66 -6.26 47.26
C ALA A 432 -5.23 -7.29 48.32
N PRO A 433 -4.03 -7.91 48.19
CA PRO A 433 -3.51 -8.78 49.22
C PRO A 433 -3.15 -7.99 50.49
N MET A 434 -3.49 -8.54 51.65
CA MET A 434 -2.93 -8.12 52.94
C MET A 434 -1.58 -8.82 53.15
N ALA A 435 -0.80 -8.36 54.16
CA ALA A 435 0.54 -8.88 54.42
C ALA A 435 0.58 -10.43 54.45
N GLY A 436 1.46 -11.05 53.68
CA GLY A 436 1.62 -12.50 53.58
C GLY A 436 0.60 -13.21 52.70
N MET A 437 -0.35 -12.49 52.06
CA MET A 437 -1.44 -13.08 51.28
C MET A 437 -1.20 -13.12 49.76
N ASN A 438 -0.01 -12.79 49.27
CA ASN A 438 0.29 -12.76 47.82
C ASN A 438 -0.07 -14.06 47.10
N ALA A 439 0.23 -15.21 47.72
CA ALA A 439 -0.06 -16.51 47.08
C ALA A 439 -1.57 -16.80 46.98
N ALA A 440 -2.35 -16.42 47.99
CA ALA A 440 -3.81 -16.55 47.99
C ALA A 440 -4.44 -15.58 46.96
N ALA A 441 -4.01 -14.33 46.95
CA ALA A 441 -4.46 -13.31 46.02
C ALA A 441 -4.13 -13.69 44.56
N ALA A 442 -2.94 -14.22 44.30
CA ALA A 442 -2.55 -14.68 42.97
C ALA A 442 -3.41 -15.87 42.49
N ARG A 443 -3.76 -16.81 43.35
CA ARG A 443 -4.68 -17.91 43.03
C ARG A 443 -6.06 -17.36 42.67
N LEU A 444 -6.58 -16.45 43.47
CA LEU A 444 -7.90 -15.84 43.25
C LEU A 444 -7.91 -14.99 41.95
N ALA A 445 -6.89 -14.20 41.74
CA ALA A 445 -6.75 -13.44 40.49
C ALA A 445 -6.72 -14.35 39.25
N ARG A 446 -6.00 -15.49 39.32
CA ARG A 446 -5.99 -16.49 38.24
C ARG A 446 -7.37 -17.09 38.00
N GLU A 447 -8.13 -17.35 39.04
CA GLU A 447 -9.49 -17.88 38.93
C GLU A 447 -10.41 -16.86 38.27
N LEU A 448 -10.42 -15.61 38.71
CA LEU A 448 -11.22 -14.53 38.15
C LEU A 448 -10.87 -14.27 36.67
N ARG A 449 -9.58 -14.33 36.30
CA ARG A 449 -9.14 -14.21 34.91
C ARG A 449 -9.66 -15.34 34.02
N ARG A 450 -9.87 -16.57 34.55
CA ARG A 450 -10.48 -17.68 33.79
C ARG A 450 -11.96 -17.45 33.49
N HIS A 451 -12.57 -16.52 34.17
CA HIS A 451 -13.92 -16.02 33.92
C HIS A 451 -13.93 -14.75 33.04
N ASP A 452 -12.86 -14.49 32.27
CA ASP A 452 -12.71 -13.36 31.34
C ASP A 452 -12.77 -11.97 32.02
N LEU A 453 -12.53 -11.91 33.33
CA LEU A 453 -12.42 -10.66 34.05
C LEU A 453 -11.02 -10.04 33.90
N VAL A 454 -10.96 -8.72 33.78
CA VAL A 454 -9.71 -7.96 33.81
C VAL A 454 -9.32 -7.71 35.27
N VAL A 455 -8.26 -8.37 35.69
CA VAL A 455 -7.85 -8.36 37.11
C VAL A 455 -6.47 -7.72 37.25
N GLU A 456 -6.40 -6.63 38.01
CA GLU A 456 -5.15 -6.05 38.48
C GLU A 456 -4.80 -6.65 39.84
N LEU A 457 -3.56 -7.11 40.00
CA LEU A 457 -3.09 -7.72 41.25
C LEU A 457 -2.20 -6.72 41.99
N GLY A 458 -2.60 -6.40 43.22
CA GLY A 458 -1.85 -5.55 44.13
C GLY A 458 -0.66 -6.27 44.78
N ASP A 459 -0.04 -5.57 45.74
CA ASP A 459 1.17 -6.01 46.44
C ASP A 459 0.88 -6.04 47.95
N ASP A 460 1.28 -7.12 48.65
CA ASP A 460 1.02 -7.34 50.09
C ASP A 460 1.86 -6.45 51.01
N THR A 461 2.84 -5.73 50.47
CA THR A 461 3.56 -4.68 51.20
C THR A 461 2.76 -3.39 51.33
N PHE A 462 1.65 -3.27 50.58
CA PHE A 462 0.78 -2.10 50.63
C PHE A 462 -0.13 -2.18 51.84
N ARG A 463 -0.18 -1.07 52.61
CA ARG A 463 -1.28 -0.87 53.57
C ARG A 463 -2.58 -0.68 52.80
N LEU A 464 -3.70 -1.09 53.37
CA LEU A 464 -5.02 -1.05 52.74
C LEU A 464 -5.33 0.31 52.08
N LYS A 465 -4.97 1.42 52.71
CA LYS A 465 -5.14 2.77 52.14
C LYS A 465 -4.41 2.91 50.79
N LYS A 466 -3.16 2.42 50.70
CA LYS A 466 -2.37 2.48 49.47
C LYS A 466 -2.93 1.57 48.38
N SER A 467 -3.51 0.43 48.75
CA SER A 467 -4.23 -0.45 47.82
C SER A 467 -5.47 0.24 47.25
N PHE A 468 -6.22 0.99 48.04
CA PHE A 468 -7.34 1.80 47.56
C PHE A 468 -6.88 2.90 46.58
N GLU A 469 -5.81 3.62 46.93
CA GLU A 469 -5.22 4.64 46.05
C GLU A 469 -4.75 4.04 44.70
N ALA A 470 -4.12 2.86 44.74
CA ALA A 470 -3.70 2.13 43.55
C ALA A 470 -4.88 1.67 42.70
N ALA A 471 -5.90 1.08 43.32
CA ALA A 471 -7.13 0.65 42.62
C ALA A 471 -7.85 1.82 41.93
N THR A 472 -7.93 2.97 42.63
CA THR A 472 -8.51 4.21 42.07
C THR A 472 -7.67 4.74 40.90
N LYS A 473 -6.34 4.69 40.99
CA LYS A 473 -5.43 5.18 39.93
C LYS A 473 -5.54 4.38 38.66
N VAL A 474 -5.78 3.06 38.74
CA VAL A 474 -6.02 2.20 37.57
C VAL A 474 -7.49 2.19 37.17
N GLU A 475 -8.33 2.96 37.84
CA GLU A 475 -9.77 3.07 37.60
C GLU A 475 -10.51 1.73 37.63
N ALA A 476 -10.12 0.84 38.53
CA ALA A 476 -10.81 -0.43 38.73
C ALA A 476 -12.27 -0.21 39.18
N LYS A 477 -13.20 -1.06 38.68
CA LYS A 477 -14.62 -1.01 39.08
C LYS A 477 -14.80 -1.43 40.56
N TYR A 478 -14.11 -2.50 40.94
CA TYR A 478 -14.13 -3.05 42.30
C TYR A 478 -12.73 -3.19 42.89
N ILE A 479 -12.66 -3.18 44.23
CA ILE A 479 -11.50 -3.67 44.99
C ILE A 479 -11.91 -4.88 45.80
N LEU A 480 -11.11 -5.96 45.71
CA LEU A 480 -11.31 -7.23 46.42
C LEU A 480 -10.20 -7.39 47.46
N ILE A 481 -10.54 -7.43 48.73
CA ILE A 481 -9.59 -7.55 49.84
C ILE A 481 -9.31 -9.04 50.09
N VAL A 482 -8.03 -9.40 50.19
CA VAL A 482 -7.57 -10.77 50.47
C VAL A 482 -6.71 -10.75 51.73
N GLY A 483 -7.34 -10.97 52.85
CA GLY A 483 -6.72 -11.11 54.17
C GLY A 483 -6.82 -12.55 54.71
N GLU A 484 -6.19 -12.83 55.85
CA GLU A 484 -6.21 -14.15 56.50
C GLU A 484 -7.64 -14.60 56.82
N ASN A 485 -8.49 -13.69 57.35
CA ASN A 485 -9.86 -13.99 57.70
C ASN A 485 -10.72 -14.31 56.50
N GLU A 486 -10.57 -13.55 55.41
CA GLU A 486 -11.27 -13.78 54.14
C GLU A 486 -10.90 -15.13 53.54
N VAL A 487 -9.61 -15.46 53.53
CA VAL A 487 -9.11 -16.75 53.01
C VAL A 487 -9.59 -17.91 53.90
N ALA A 488 -9.57 -17.78 55.24
CA ALA A 488 -10.02 -18.83 56.16
C ALA A 488 -11.53 -19.07 56.06
N ALA A 489 -12.32 -18.02 55.85
CA ALA A 489 -13.77 -18.12 55.72
C ALA A 489 -14.25 -18.46 54.32
N ASP A 490 -13.36 -18.39 53.29
CA ASP A 490 -13.66 -18.45 51.85
C ASP A 490 -14.74 -17.45 51.41
N VAL A 491 -14.77 -16.28 52.08
CA VAL A 491 -15.70 -15.16 51.87
C VAL A 491 -14.90 -13.87 51.82
N PHE A 492 -15.02 -13.12 50.74
CA PHE A 492 -14.16 -11.99 50.42
C PHE A 492 -14.91 -10.66 50.47
N SER A 493 -14.27 -9.64 50.94
CA SER A 493 -14.76 -8.27 50.98
C SER A 493 -14.58 -7.63 49.61
N LEU A 494 -15.68 -7.41 48.89
CA LEU A 494 -15.74 -6.75 47.60
C LEU A 494 -16.35 -5.35 47.76
N LYS A 495 -15.62 -4.29 47.33
CA LYS A 495 -16.12 -2.93 47.39
C LYS A 495 -16.19 -2.31 46.00
N ASN A 496 -17.33 -1.76 45.66
CA ASN A 496 -17.52 -0.94 44.46
C ASN A 496 -16.89 0.44 44.69
N LEU A 497 -15.94 0.83 43.85
CA LEU A 497 -15.19 2.08 44.01
C LEU A 497 -15.98 3.32 43.56
N ALA A 498 -17.01 3.15 42.73
CA ALA A 498 -17.86 4.25 42.28
C ALA A 498 -18.96 4.57 43.31
N THR A 499 -19.64 3.54 43.86
CA THR A 499 -20.77 3.73 44.81
C THR A 499 -20.32 3.73 46.26
N GLY A 500 -19.15 3.16 46.55
CA GLY A 500 -18.65 2.95 47.90
C GLY A 500 -19.29 1.75 48.62
N GLU A 501 -20.25 1.04 48.01
CA GLU A 501 -20.89 -0.15 48.57
C GLU A 501 -19.87 -1.26 48.80
N GLN A 502 -19.89 -1.88 49.97
CA GLN A 502 -19.03 -3.00 50.32
C GLN A 502 -19.88 -4.18 50.78
N VAL A 503 -19.61 -5.35 50.20
CA VAL A 503 -20.33 -6.59 50.45
C VAL A 503 -19.35 -7.73 50.71
N SER A 504 -19.78 -8.72 51.50
CA SER A 504 -19.01 -9.96 51.67
C SER A 504 -19.57 -11.03 50.73
N ILE A 505 -18.74 -11.59 49.88
CA ILE A 505 -19.15 -12.52 48.79
C ILE A 505 -18.39 -13.83 48.95
N PRO A 506 -19.07 -14.98 48.92
CA PRO A 506 -18.43 -16.30 48.82
C PRO A 506 -17.59 -16.38 47.54
N ARG A 507 -16.46 -17.10 47.61
CA ARG A 507 -15.52 -17.22 46.49
C ARG A 507 -16.18 -17.65 45.17
N GLY A 508 -17.08 -18.66 45.24
CA GLY A 508 -17.76 -19.18 44.04
C GLY A 508 -18.68 -18.19 43.32
N GLU A 509 -19.11 -17.11 44.00
CA GLU A 509 -20.04 -16.10 43.48
C GLU A 509 -19.31 -14.83 42.99
N LEU A 510 -18.00 -14.70 43.28
CA LEU A 510 -17.24 -13.48 42.98
C LEU A 510 -17.26 -13.10 41.49
N ALA A 511 -17.05 -14.08 40.62
CA ALA A 511 -16.99 -13.79 39.20
C ALA A 511 -18.32 -13.28 38.63
N GLU A 512 -19.43 -13.84 39.09
CA GLU A 512 -20.76 -13.40 38.68
C GLU A 512 -21.09 -12.00 39.23
N ARG A 513 -20.77 -11.74 40.51
CA ARG A 513 -21.00 -10.43 41.12
C ARG A 513 -20.17 -9.31 40.50
N ILE A 514 -18.93 -9.56 40.11
CA ILE A 514 -18.07 -8.56 39.49
C ILE A 514 -18.56 -8.24 38.06
N ARG A 515 -19.14 -9.21 37.36
CA ARG A 515 -19.72 -8.99 36.01
C ARG A 515 -21.01 -8.15 36.04
N ALA A 516 -21.86 -8.37 37.05
CA ALA A 516 -23.09 -7.61 37.25
C ALA A 516 -22.80 -6.12 37.58
#